data_81c8376c3b5300b6e39dca98d9cea984
#
_entry.id   81c8376c3b5300b6e39dca98d9cea984
#
_cell.length_a   1.000
_cell.length_b   1.000
_cell.length_c   1.000
_cell.angle_alpha   90.00
_cell.angle_beta   90.00
_cell.angle_gamma   90.00
#
_symmetry.space_group_name_H-M   'P 1'
#
loop_
_entity.id
_entity.type
_entity.pdbx_description
1 polymer ?
#
loop_
_entity_poly.entity_id
_entity_poly.type
_entity_poly.pdbx_seq_one_letter_code
_entity_poly.pdbx_strand_id
1 'polypeptide(L)'
;MNANRKLMNLQLFAVPDNINKTGDIAPVISVDFANRIGQNIATLQRILGIVNMVPMAAGTLIKIYKESVTLANQVAEGEEIKLSKVNRVLDRTIELGLGKYLKETTAELIQQVGRDRAINRTDELLIREIRKAVKKTFFDTIAAGTGTAPAGSTLQKALANVWGALQHRYEDMDVTPIYFVSSDDVATYLGDANVSTQTLFGFTYIENFLGIGSAFVHPGLKAGQVAGTVVENLNGAYVPATGGDLADAFDLTADESGLVGVTHHPKTGNASIDTLIFCSVVFYPEYIDGVIIGKIGEAEGDDEGDETETTYTAVENPTGNPTEQGWYELVDSEYVLTEDTTVTSGKTYYVASV
;
A
#
# COMPACT_ATOMS: atom_id res chain seq x y z
N MET A 1 46.65 -70.62 33.92
CA MET A 1 46.77 -69.32 33.31
C MET A 1 45.39 -68.71 33.10
N ASN A 2 44.97 -67.88 34.06
CA ASN A 2 43.66 -67.21 33.95
C ASN A 2 43.88 -65.83 33.31
N ALA A 3 43.42 -65.65 32.08
CA ALA A 3 43.43 -64.37 31.40
C ALA A 3 42.26 -63.53 31.92
N ASN A 4 42.52 -62.56 32.76
CA ASN A 4 41.60 -61.51 33.17
C ASN A 4 41.26 -60.63 31.95
N ARG A 5 40.15 -60.91 31.28
CA ARG A 5 39.55 -59.95 30.34
C ARG A 5 38.91 -58.81 31.14
N LYS A 6 39.59 -57.65 31.15
CA LYS A 6 38.93 -56.41 31.57
C LYS A 6 37.84 -56.05 30.57
N LEU A 7 36.61 -56.21 30.99
CA LEU A 7 35.48 -55.66 30.28
C LEU A 7 35.64 -54.13 30.32
N MET A 8 35.93 -53.51 29.18
CA MET A 8 35.88 -52.05 29.02
C MET A 8 34.39 -51.67 29.14
N ASN A 9 34.05 -50.89 30.13
CA ASN A 9 32.73 -50.36 30.34
C ASN A 9 32.46 -49.27 29.34
N LEU A 10 31.75 -49.57 28.25
CA LEU A 10 31.34 -48.66 27.19
C LEU A 10 30.37 -47.55 27.64
N GLN A 11 29.93 -47.57 28.90
CA GLN A 11 29.04 -46.55 29.49
C GLN A 11 29.75 -45.22 29.80
N LEU A 12 31.11 -45.15 29.74
CA LEU A 12 31.84 -43.92 29.96
C LEU A 12 31.68 -42.87 28.85
N PHE A 13 31.00 -43.22 27.77
CA PHE A 13 30.71 -42.30 26.65
C PHE A 13 29.20 -41.94 26.55
N ALA A 14 28.41 -42.31 27.54
CA ALA A 14 27.04 -41.79 27.62
C ALA A 14 27.12 -40.30 27.91
N VAL A 15 26.52 -39.52 27.03
CA VAL A 15 26.40 -38.06 27.19
C VAL A 15 25.71 -37.81 28.52
N PRO A 16 26.27 -36.99 29.45
CA PRO A 16 25.60 -36.65 30.70
C PRO A 16 24.21 -36.13 30.49
N ASP A 17 23.23 -36.49 31.32
CA ASP A 17 21.80 -36.15 31.18
C ASP A 17 21.50 -34.65 31.25
N ASN A 18 22.48 -33.81 31.63
CA ASN A 18 22.33 -32.35 31.78
C ASN A 18 23.05 -31.53 30.70
N ILE A 19 23.30 -32.09 29.52
CA ILE A 19 23.83 -31.32 28.41
C ILE A 19 22.66 -30.77 27.61
N ASN A 20 22.56 -29.45 27.52
CA ASN A 20 21.64 -28.79 26.62
C ASN A 20 21.97 -29.17 25.16
N LYS A 21 21.11 -29.92 24.53
CA LYS A 21 21.23 -30.33 23.12
C LYS A 21 20.76 -29.19 22.22
N THR A 22 21.22 -29.18 20.98
CA THR A 22 20.80 -28.19 19.99
C THR A 22 19.28 -28.11 19.83
N GLY A 23 18.57 -29.24 19.99
CA GLY A 23 17.11 -29.30 19.94
C GLY A 23 16.39 -28.57 21.08
N ASP A 24 17.03 -28.50 22.27
CA ASP A 24 16.42 -27.90 23.45
C ASP A 24 16.43 -26.35 23.38
N ILE A 25 17.40 -25.77 22.64
CA ILE A 25 17.53 -24.33 22.49
C ILE A 25 16.86 -23.80 21.20
N ALA A 26 16.75 -24.63 20.15
CA ALA A 26 16.12 -24.23 18.89
C ALA A 26 14.65 -23.76 19.05
N PRO A 27 13.79 -24.41 19.84
CA PRO A 27 12.43 -23.93 20.10
C PRO A 27 12.42 -22.58 20.80
N VAL A 28 13.30 -22.34 21.79
CA VAL A 28 13.39 -21.06 22.50
C VAL A 28 13.76 -19.92 21.55
N ILE A 29 14.73 -20.14 20.66
CA ILE A 29 15.14 -19.15 19.65
C ILE A 29 13.98 -18.90 18.69
N SER A 30 13.26 -19.92 18.26
CA SER A 30 12.10 -19.79 17.37
C SER A 30 10.99 -18.99 18.00
N VAL A 31 10.67 -19.22 19.29
CA VAL A 31 9.66 -18.46 20.03
C VAL A 31 10.04 -16.97 20.10
N ASP A 32 11.25 -16.67 20.53
CA ASP A 32 11.71 -15.29 20.63
C ASP A 32 11.71 -14.57 19.28
N PHE A 33 12.09 -15.27 18.22
CA PHE A 33 12.12 -14.73 16.88
C PHE A 33 10.70 -14.47 16.35
N ALA A 34 9.80 -15.46 16.49
CA ALA A 34 8.41 -15.32 16.12
C ALA A 34 7.74 -14.16 16.86
N ASN A 35 7.95 -14.06 18.17
CA ASN A 35 7.40 -12.97 18.98
C ASN A 35 7.89 -11.60 18.54
N ARG A 36 9.17 -11.46 18.20
CA ARG A 36 9.72 -10.19 17.70
C ARG A 36 9.10 -9.77 16.36
N ILE A 37 8.91 -10.70 15.43
CA ILE A 37 8.24 -10.44 14.16
C ILE A 37 6.77 -10.14 14.40
N GLY A 38 6.08 -10.99 15.16
CA GLY A 38 4.66 -10.86 15.46
C GLY A 38 4.32 -9.54 16.15
N GLN A 39 5.09 -9.13 17.16
CA GLN A 39 4.93 -7.84 17.81
C GLN A 39 5.06 -6.68 16.83
N ASN A 40 5.96 -6.76 15.87
CA ASN A 40 6.14 -5.72 14.86
C ASN A 40 4.96 -5.63 13.89
N ILE A 41 4.34 -6.77 13.54
CA ILE A 41 3.16 -6.83 12.69
C ILE A 41 1.91 -6.46 13.47
N ALA A 42 1.72 -7.00 14.67
CA ALA A 42 0.63 -6.64 15.56
C ALA A 42 0.66 -5.14 15.94
N THR A 43 1.86 -4.59 16.06
CA THR A 43 2.08 -3.16 16.25
C THR A 43 1.64 -2.36 15.03
N LEU A 44 1.96 -2.82 13.82
CA LEU A 44 1.44 -2.23 12.59
C LEU A 44 -0.09 -2.24 12.56
N GLN A 45 -0.72 -3.36 12.91
CA GLN A 45 -2.19 -3.47 13.03
C GLN A 45 -2.77 -2.54 14.10
N ARG A 46 -2.13 -2.48 15.28
CA ARG A 46 -2.61 -1.66 16.39
C ARG A 46 -2.48 -0.17 16.14
N ILE A 47 -1.41 0.26 15.45
CA ILE A 47 -1.19 1.66 15.08
C ILE A 47 -2.17 2.10 14.02
N LEU A 48 -2.35 1.23 13.04
CA LEU A 48 -3.33 1.54 12.02
C LEU A 48 -4.74 1.51 12.60
N GLY A 49 -5.03 0.75 13.69
CA GLY A 49 -6.35 0.68 14.33
C GLY A 49 -7.52 0.47 13.35
N ILE A 50 -7.14 0.37 12.08
CA ILE A 50 -7.84 0.67 10.88
C ILE A 50 -7.98 -0.54 9.97
N VAL A 51 -7.27 -1.64 10.24
CA VAL A 51 -7.37 -2.83 9.39
C VAL A 51 -8.06 -3.95 10.15
N ASN A 52 -9.23 -4.33 9.68
CA ASN A 52 -9.91 -5.53 10.18
C ASN A 52 -9.22 -6.77 9.60
N MET A 53 -8.48 -7.49 10.45
CA MET A 53 -7.68 -8.66 10.05
C MET A 53 -8.46 -9.96 10.23
N VAL A 54 -8.67 -10.69 9.14
CA VAL A 54 -9.43 -11.95 9.13
C VAL A 54 -8.48 -13.12 8.85
N PRO A 55 -8.48 -14.17 9.71
CA PRO A 55 -7.72 -15.39 9.44
C PRO A 55 -8.38 -16.21 8.32
N MET A 56 -7.60 -16.64 7.33
CA MET A 56 -8.06 -17.41 6.18
C MET A 56 -7.03 -18.48 5.79
N ALA A 57 -7.47 -19.53 5.10
CA ALA A 57 -6.56 -20.54 4.56
C ALA A 57 -5.78 -20.01 3.35
N ALA A 58 -4.54 -20.50 3.16
CA ALA A 58 -3.76 -20.20 1.97
C ALA A 58 -4.50 -20.67 0.70
N GLY A 59 -4.41 -19.89 -0.38
CA GLY A 59 -5.13 -20.14 -1.63
C GLY A 59 -6.59 -19.69 -1.62
N THR A 60 -7.07 -19.07 -0.53
CA THR A 60 -8.43 -18.51 -0.49
C THR A 60 -8.53 -17.33 -1.44
N LEU A 61 -9.59 -17.34 -2.26
CA LEU A 61 -9.94 -16.26 -3.16
C LEU A 61 -10.94 -15.32 -2.49
N ILE A 62 -10.47 -14.12 -2.17
CA ILE A 62 -11.29 -13.05 -1.61
C ILE A 62 -11.97 -12.34 -2.77
N LYS A 63 -13.30 -12.47 -2.87
CA LYS A 63 -14.10 -11.86 -3.92
C LYS A 63 -14.75 -10.59 -3.40
N ILE A 64 -14.44 -9.48 -4.01
CA ILE A 64 -14.99 -8.17 -3.68
C ILE A 64 -16.05 -7.83 -4.72
N TYR A 65 -17.22 -7.40 -4.27
CA TYR A 65 -18.35 -7.09 -5.11
C TYR A 65 -18.69 -5.61 -5.02
N LYS A 66 -19.06 -5.04 -6.16
CA LYS A 66 -19.62 -3.70 -6.25
C LYS A 66 -21.13 -3.80 -6.34
N GLU A 67 -21.82 -3.07 -5.48
CA GLU A 67 -23.28 -3.05 -5.45
C GLU A 67 -23.79 -1.71 -5.98
N SER A 68 -24.86 -1.77 -6.76
CA SER A 68 -25.57 -0.60 -7.22
C SER A 68 -27.07 -0.79 -7.03
N VAL A 69 -27.73 0.24 -6.53
CA VAL A 69 -29.18 0.22 -6.30
C VAL A 69 -29.82 1.21 -7.25
N THR A 70 -30.80 0.74 -8.00
CA THR A 70 -31.66 1.59 -8.81
C THR A 70 -33.04 1.60 -8.16
N LEU A 71 -33.38 2.71 -7.51
CA LEU A 71 -34.69 2.90 -6.94
C LEU A 71 -35.70 3.23 -8.03
N ALA A 72 -36.90 2.65 -7.96
CA ALA A 72 -38.01 3.06 -8.78
C ALA A 72 -38.49 4.46 -8.35
N ASN A 73 -38.98 5.26 -9.31
CA ASN A 73 -39.57 6.54 -8.99
C ASN A 73 -40.80 6.35 -8.11
N GLN A 74 -41.05 7.33 -7.25
CA GLN A 74 -42.31 7.39 -6.52
C GLN A 74 -43.47 7.55 -7.49
N VAL A 75 -44.54 6.86 -7.21
CA VAL A 75 -45.78 6.87 -8.03
C VAL A 75 -46.89 7.62 -7.32
N ALA A 76 -47.80 8.18 -8.06
CA ALA A 76 -49.01 8.86 -7.52
C ALA A 76 -49.98 7.86 -6.87
N GLU A 77 -50.92 8.39 -6.11
CA GLU A 77 -51.94 7.58 -5.47
C GLU A 77 -52.79 6.81 -6.53
N GLY A 78 -52.82 5.48 -6.38
CA GLY A 78 -53.52 4.59 -7.30
C GLY A 78 -52.72 4.08 -8.49
N GLU A 79 -51.48 4.48 -8.64
CA GLU A 79 -50.56 3.95 -9.67
C GLU A 79 -49.79 2.70 -9.18
N GLU A 80 -49.42 1.85 -10.12
CA GLU A 80 -48.66 0.63 -9.83
C GLU A 80 -47.21 0.96 -9.45
N ILE A 81 -46.75 0.46 -8.30
CA ILE A 81 -45.37 0.65 -7.81
C ILE A 81 -44.43 -0.18 -8.67
N LYS A 82 -43.45 0.47 -9.31
CA LYS A 82 -42.41 -0.18 -10.11
C LYS A 82 -41.35 -0.83 -9.21
N LEU A 83 -40.75 -1.89 -9.71
CA LEU A 83 -39.68 -2.62 -8.96
C LEU A 83 -38.40 -1.84 -8.92
N SER A 84 -37.83 -1.69 -7.73
CA SER A 84 -36.45 -1.28 -7.55
C SER A 84 -35.51 -2.47 -7.77
N LYS A 85 -34.31 -2.23 -8.29
CA LYS A 85 -33.34 -3.29 -8.60
C LYS A 85 -32.04 -3.07 -7.84
N VAL A 86 -31.58 -4.11 -7.15
CA VAL A 86 -30.22 -4.20 -6.61
C VAL A 86 -29.40 -5.05 -7.55
N ASN A 87 -28.28 -4.52 -8.03
CA ASN A 87 -27.35 -5.22 -8.89
C ASN A 87 -26.03 -5.40 -8.15
N ARG A 88 -25.50 -6.62 -8.16
CA ARG A 88 -24.24 -6.99 -7.52
C ARG A 88 -23.31 -7.61 -8.56
N VAL A 89 -22.18 -6.95 -8.82
CA VAL A 89 -21.20 -7.35 -9.82
C VAL A 89 -19.87 -7.62 -9.13
N LEU A 90 -19.18 -8.69 -9.55
CA LEU A 90 -17.83 -8.97 -9.07
C LEU A 90 -16.90 -7.86 -9.57
N ASP A 91 -16.29 -7.12 -8.64
CA ASP A 91 -15.33 -6.06 -8.94
C ASP A 91 -13.93 -6.66 -9.15
N ARG A 92 -13.45 -7.38 -8.16
CA ARG A 92 -12.12 -7.98 -8.21
C ARG A 92 -12.00 -9.22 -7.33
N THR A 93 -10.97 -10.01 -7.61
CA THR A 93 -10.60 -11.18 -6.82
C THR A 93 -9.15 -11.04 -6.37
N ILE A 94 -8.91 -11.29 -5.10
CA ILE A 94 -7.58 -11.27 -4.48
C ILE A 94 -7.28 -12.66 -3.95
N GLU A 95 -6.12 -13.21 -4.26
CA GLU A 95 -5.67 -14.50 -3.75
C GLU A 95 -4.76 -14.30 -2.54
N LEU A 96 -5.06 -14.99 -1.44
CA LEU A 96 -4.18 -15.05 -0.27
C LEU A 96 -3.10 -16.11 -0.51
N GLY A 97 -1.96 -15.69 -1.04
CA GLY A 97 -0.79 -16.56 -1.25
C GLY A 97 -0.08 -16.92 0.06
N LEU A 98 0.72 -17.98 0.05
CA LEU A 98 1.55 -18.38 1.18
C LEU A 98 2.93 -17.71 1.10
N GLY A 99 3.17 -16.71 1.94
CA GLY A 99 4.46 -16.04 2.07
C GLY A 99 5.48 -16.92 2.80
N LYS A 100 6.64 -17.16 2.18
CA LYS A 100 7.70 -18.02 2.69
C LYS A 100 9.04 -17.30 2.60
N TYR A 101 9.80 -17.32 3.69
CA TYR A 101 11.14 -16.76 3.74
C TYR A 101 12.10 -17.79 4.34
N LEU A 102 13.18 -18.07 3.63
CA LEU A 102 14.19 -19.03 4.06
C LEU A 102 15.54 -18.31 4.25
N LYS A 103 16.18 -18.61 5.37
CA LYS A 103 17.53 -18.16 5.69
C LYS A 103 18.38 -19.37 6.06
N GLU A 104 19.58 -19.45 5.56
CA GLU A 104 20.57 -20.47 5.91
C GLU A 104 21.76 -19.85 6.64
N THR A 105 22.16 -20.46 7.75
CA THR A 105 23.32 -20.03 8.56
C THR A 105 24.32 -21.17 8.60
N THR A 106 25.54 -20.95 8.10
CA THR A 106 26.58 -21.98 7.96
C THR A 106 27.28 -22.28 9.27
N ALA A 107 27.83 -23.49 9.38
CA ALA A 107 28.59 -23.94 10.55
C ALA A 107 29.85 -23.07 10.76
N GLU A 108 30.51 -22.60 9.68
CA GLU A 108 31.67 -21.74 9.72
C GLU A 108 31.37 -20.41 10.41
N LEU A 109 30.22 -19.79 10.04
CA LEU A 109 29.80 -18.55 10.68
C LEU A 109 29.50 -18.77 12.18
N ILE A 110 28.83 -19.87 12.50
CA ILE A 110 28.55 -20.24 13.90
C ILE A 110 29.85 -20.46 14.67
N GLN A 111 30.83 -21.11 14.06
CA GLN A 111 32.14 -21.35 14.68
C GLN A 111 32.94 -20.05 14.90
N GLN A 112 32.85 -19.11 13.96
CA GLN A 112 33.60 -17.85 14.03
C GLN A 112 33.04 -16.87 15.04
N VAL A 113 31.71 -16.69 15.09
CA VAL A 113 31.10 -15.61 15.88
C VAL A 113 30.23 -16.11 17.03
N GLY A 114 30.08 -17.41 17.17
CA GLY A 114 29.18 -18.06 18.11
C GLY A 114 27.73 -18.14 17.57
N ARG A 115 27.00 -19.17 18.03
CA ARG A 115 25.65 -19.50 17.58
C ARG A 115 24.68 -18.32 17.73
N ASP A 116 24.62 -17.72 18.91
CA ASP A 116 23.67 -16.65 19.20
C ASP A 116 23.88 -15.40 18.36
N ARG A 117 25.16 -15.04 18.15
CA ARG A 117 25.49 -13.90 17.29
C ARG A 117 25.22 -14.18 15.82
N ALA A 118 25.56 -15.38 15.32
CA ALA A 118 25.32 -15.77 13.93
C ALA A 118 23.83 -15.75 13.60
N ILE A 119 22.99 -16.28 14.49
CA ILE A 119 21.55 -16.34 14.30
C ILE A 119 20.91 -14.97 14.54
N ASN A 120 21.12 -14.33 15.71
CA ASN A 120 20.45 -13.09 16.08
C ASN A 120 20.73 -11.94 15.13
N ARG A 121 21.99 -11.74 14.70
CA ARG A 121 22.34 -10.65 13.77
C ARG A 121 21.68 -10.80 12.41
N THR A 122 21.64 -12.02 11.88
CA THR A 122 20.99 -12.28 10.58
C THR A 122 19.48 -12.26 10.70
N ASP A 123 18.93 -12.64 11.85
CA ASP A 123 17.50 -12.56 12.16
C ASP A 123 17.01 -11.12 12.18
N GLU A 124 17.76 -10.21 12.80
CA GLU A 124 17.41 -8.79 12.83
C GLU A 124 17.30 -8.18 11.42
N LEU A 125 18.21 -8.55 10.52
CA LEU A 125 18.16 -8.11 9.13
C LEU A 125 16.94 -8.69 8.42
N LEU A 126 16.67 -9.97 8.59
CA LEU A 126 15.51 -10.64 7.99
C LEU A 126 14.18 -10.05 8.50
N ILE A 127 14.07 -9.81 9.82
CA ILE A 127 12.90 -9.14 10.42
C ILE A 127 12.69 -7.75 9.79
N ARG A 128 13.77 -7.01 9.60
CA ARG A 128 13.70 -5.67 8.99
C ARG A 128 13.14 -5.74 7.58
N GLU A 129 13.62 -6.67 6.76
CA GLU A 129 13.16 -6.80 5.36
C GLU A 129 11.73 -7.32 5.28
N ILE A 130 11.32 -8.30 6.11
CA ILE A 130 9.92 -8.76 6.17
C ILE A 130 9.00 -7.60 6.58
N ARG A 131 9.38 -6.82 7.60
CA ARG A 131 8.61 -5.63 8.03
C ARG A 131 8.46 -4.62 6.92
N LYS A 132 9.55 -4.36 6.19
CA LYS A 132 9.55 -3.46 5.04
C LYS A 132 8.64 -3.97 3.92
N ALA A 133 8.67 -5.28 3.63
CA ALA A 133 7.80 -5.89 2.63
C ALA A 133 6.31 -5.78 3.00
N VAL A 134 5.95 -6.09 4.24
CA VAL A 134 4.56 -5.95 4.73
C VAL A 134 4.08 -4.50 4.66
N LYS A 135 4.91 -3.54 5.10
CA LYS A 135 4.61 -2.11 4.99
C LYS A 135 4.42 -1.69 3.53
N LYS A 136 5.33 -2.12 2.66
CA LYS A 136 5.25 -1.81 1.23
C LYS A 136 3.94 -2.31 0.63
N THR A 137 3.54 -3.56 0.89
CA THR A 137 2.29 -4.12 0.41
C THR A 137 1.07 -3.30 0.87
N PHE A 138 1.09 -2.83 2.12
CA PHE A 138 0.03 -1.97 2.63
C PHE A 138 -0.05 -0.63 1.87
N PHE A 139 1.08 0.07 1.72
CA PHE A 139 1.09 1.36 1.03
C PHE A 139 0.87 1.24 -0.48
N ASP A 140 1.31 0.15 -1.11
CA ASP A 140 0.99 -0.15 -2.51
C ASP A 140 -0.53 -0.31 -2.70
N THR A 141 -1.22 -0.92 -1.72
CA THR A 141 -2.67 -1.06 -1.73
C THR A 141 -3.37 0.30 -1.62
N ILE A 142 -2.87 1.20 -0.78
CA ILE A 142 -3.40 2.56 -0.66
C ILE A 142 -3.14 3.37 -1.94
N ALA A 143 -1.93 3.25 -2.50
CA ALA A 143 -1.57 3.95 -3.74
C ALA A 143 -2.35 3.48 -4.97
N ALA A 144 -2.94 2.30 -4.92
CA ALA A 144 -3.80 1.75 -5.98
C ALA A 144 -5.24 2.28 -5.94
N GLY A 145 -5.57 3.20 -5.04
CA GLY A 145 -6.88 3.85 -4.96
C GLY A 145 -7.26 4.53 -6.28
N THR A 146 -8.54 4.45 -6.63
CA THR A 146 -9.08 5.01 -7.89
C THR A 146 -10.00 6.22 -7.66
N GLY A 147 -10.33 6.53 -6.41
CA GLY A 147 -11.04 7.75 -6.07
C GLY A 147 -10.17 8.97 -6.32
N THR A 148 -10.76 10.06 -6.78
CA THR A 148 -10.05 11.31 -7.09
C THR A 148 -10.64 12.47 -6.30
N ALA A 149 -9.77 13.41 -5.93
CA ALA A 149 -10.19 14.70 -5.37
C ALA A 149 -9.53 15.83 -6.17
N PRO A 150 -10.12 17.03 -6.17
CA PRO A 150 -9.50 18.21 -6.78
C PRO A 150 -8.10 18.45 -6.21
N ALA A 151 -7.18 18.93 -7.05
CA ALA A 151 -5.85 19.27 -6.60
C ALA A 151 -5.88 20.44 -5.60
N GLY A 152 -4.92 20.47 -4.68
CA GLY A 152 -4.77 21.55 -3.72
C GLY A 152 -3.41 22.22 -3.88
N SER A 153 -3.34 23.53 -3.93
CA SER A 153 -2.08 24.28 -4.04
C SER A 153 -1.12 24.06 -2.84
N THR A 154 -1.63 23.57 -1.73
CA THR A 154 -0.87 23.23 -0.52
C THR A 154 -1.30 21.89 0.03
N LEU A 155 -0.45 21.28 0.86
CA LEU A 155 -0.77 20.04 1.57
C LEU A 155 -2.11 20.13 2.33
N GLN A 156 -2.35 21.25 3.02
CA GLN A 156 -3.60 21.48 3.77
C GLN A 156 -4.81 21.48 2.85
N LYS A 157 -4.73 22.18 1.71
CA LYS A 157 -5.82 22.29 0.74
C LYS A 157 -6.08 20.94 0.06
N ALA A 158 -5.03 20.19 -0.30
CA ALA A 158 -5.16 18.87 -0.87
C ALA A 158 -5.85 17.90 0.11
N LEU A 159 -5.45 17.90 1.40
CA LEU A 159 -6.10 17.09 2.43
C LEU A 159 -7.56 17.49 2.67
N ALA A 160 -7.87 18.79 2.67
CA ALA A 160 -9.24 19.27 2.80
C ALA A 160 -10.12 18.84 1.61
N ASN A 161 -9.58 18.86 0.39
CA ASN A 161 -10.28 18.39 -0.79
C ASN A 161 -10.53 16.88 -0.74
N VAL A 162 -9.54 16.09 -0.30
CA VAL A 162 -9.69 14.64 -0.07
C VAL A 162 -10.74 14.36 1.00
N TRP A 163 -10.74 15.13 2.10
CA TRP A 163 -11.78 15.01 3.12
C TRP A 163 -13.19 15.30 2.56
N GLY A 164 -13.35 16.37 1.79
CA GLY A 164 -14.62 16.68 1.14
C GLY A 164 -15.10 15.55 0.24
N ALA A 165 -14.20 14.99 -0.59
CA ALA A 165 -14.52 13.87 -1.45
C ALA A 165 -14.89 12.59 -0.66
N LEU A 166 -14.22 12.33 0.50
CA LEU A 166 -14.60 11.24 1.39
C LEU A 166 -15.99 11.44 1.99
N GLN A 167 -16.33 12.67 2.41
CA GLN A 167 -17.68 12.97 2.93
C GLN A 167 -18.74 12.70 1.88
N HIS A 168 -18.54 13.11 0.63
CA HIS A 168 -19.46 12.80 -0.47
C HIS A 168 -19.54 11.30 -0.76
N ARG A 169 -18.43 10.56 -0.69
CA ARG A 169 -18.41 9.13 -0.97
C ARG A 169 -19.11 8.29 0.10
N TYR A 170 -19.08 8.75 1.35
CA TYR A 170 -19.59 8.04 2.53
C TYR A 170 -20.69 8.86 3.25
N GLU A 171 -21.49 9.60 2.49
CA GLU A 171 -22.50 10.55 2.98
C GLU A 171 -23.46 9.95 4.02
N ASP A 172 -23.82 8.67 3.84
CA ASP A 172 -24.78 7.98 4.71
C ASP A 172 -24.14 7.14 5.83
N MET A 173 -22.81 7.24 6.04
CA MET A 173 -22.07 6.40 6.97
C MET A 173 -21.36 7.23 8.03
N ASP A 174 -21.41 6.77 9.28
CA ASP A 174 -20.54 7.30 10.35
C ASP A 174 -19.15 6.65 10.21
N VAL A 175 -18.21 7.38 9.62
CA VAL A 175 -16.90 6.85 9.23
C VAL A 175 -15.76 7.65 9.83
N THR A 176 -14.62 6.98 10.07
CA THR A 176 -13.41 7.59 10.62
C THR A 176 -12.38 7.84 9.50
N PRO A 177 -12.19 9.10 9.05
CA PRO A 177 -11.24 9.43 8.00
C PRO A 177 -9.79 9.26 8.45
N ILE A 178 -8.98 8.75 7.55
CA ILE A 178 -7.52 8.65 7.72
C ILE A 178 -6.82 9.05 6.43
N TYR A 179 -5.63 9.64 6.57
CA TYR A 179 -4.86 10.17 5.47
C TYR A 179 -3.46 9.58 5.46
N PHE A 180 -2.90 9.50 4.27
CA PHE A 180 -1.55 9.02 4.03
C PHE A 180 -0.80 10.05 3.18
N VAL A 181 0.36 10.48 3.66
CA VAL A 181 1.13 11.57 3.07
C VAL A 181 2.59 11.18 2.95
N SER A 182 3.28 11.67 1.91
CA SER A 182 4.73 11.50 1.79
C SER A 182 5.50 12.27 2.87
N SER A 183 6.61 11.73 3.32
CA SER A 183 7.53 12.43 4.24
C SER A 183 8.10 13.71 3.63
N ASP A 184 8.26 13.77 2.31
CA ASP A 184 8.83 14.93 1.61
C ASP A 184 7.83 16.10 1.60
N ASP A 185 6.53 15.80 1.38
CA ASP A 185 5.47 16.80 1.42
C ASP A 185 5.27 17.36 2.83
N VAL A 186 5.34 16.46 3.85
CA VAL A 186 5.27 16.89 5.25
C VAL A 186 6.49 17.72 5.65
N ALA A 187 7.69 17.37 5.18
CA ALA A 187 8.91 18.13 5.45
C ALA A 187 8.81 19.56 4.89
N THR A 188 8.30 19.70 3.67
CA THR A 188 8.04 21.00 3.05
C THR A 188 7.04 21.80 3.90
N TYR A 189 5.94 21.16 4.32
CA TYR A 189 4.92 21.82 5.13
C TYR A 189 5.45 22.23 6.51
N LEU A 190 6.26 21.40 7.17
CA LEU A 190 6.86 21.70 8.48
C LEU A 190 7.89 22.85 8.42
N GLY A 191 8.49 23.08 7.24
CA GLY A 191 9.35 24.25 7.03
C GLY A 191 8.60 25.57 7.19
N ASP A 192 7.30 25.57 6.90
CA ASP A 192 6.45 26.76 6.89
C ASP A 192 5.48 26.82 8.09
N ALA A 193 5.30 25.71 8.81
CA ALA A 193 4.30 25.61 9.88
C ALA A 193 4.84 24.90 11.13
N ASN A 194 4.43 25.42 12.29
CA ASN A 194 4.81 24.87 13.58
C ASN A 194 3.82 23.76 14.01
N VAL A 195 4.05 22.53 13.55
CA VAL A 195 3.21 21.36 13.87
C VAL A 195 4.03 20.32 14.62
N SER A 196 3.48 19.76 15.70
CA SER A 196 4.11 18.65 16.41
C SER A 196 3.81 17.32 15.72
N THR A 197 4.86 16.60 15.37
CA THR A 197 4.76 15.22 14.88
C THR A 197 4.94 14.24 16.03
N GLN A 198 4.18 13.17 16.01
CA GLN A 198 4.34 12.05 16.94
C GLN A 198 4.91 10.85 16.19
N THR A 199 5.74 10.08 16.85
CA THR A 199 6.26 8.82 16.32
C THR A 199 5.74 7.67 17.15
N LEU A 200 4.96 6.81 16.53
CA LEU A 200 4.43 5.62 17.18
C LEU A 200 4.88 4.38 16.37
N PHE A 201 5.69 3.54 17.03
CA PHE A 201 6.17 2.26 16.47
C PHE A 201 6.83 2.35 15.08
N GLY A 202 7.55 3.44 14.83
CA GLY A 202 8.28 3.66 13.57
C GLY A 202 7.44 4.19 12.42
N PHE A 203 6.24 4.70 12.72
CA PHE A 203 5.50 5.60 11.85
C PHE A 203 5.45 6.99 12.48
N THR A 204 5.65 7.99 11.66
CA THR A 204 5.35 9.37 12.01
C THR A 204 3.90 9.64 11.66
N TYR A 205 3.12 10.16 12.58
CA TYR A 205 1.76 10.58 12.29
C TYR A 205 1.47 11.93 12.94
N ILE A 206 0.51 12.62 12.38
CA ILE A 206 -0.02 13.87 12.90
C ILE A 206 -1.44 13.57 13.36
N GLU A 207 -1.65 13.61 14.67
CA GLU A 207 -2.94 13.36 15.26
C GLU A 207 -3.88 14.54 15.01
N ASN A 208 -5.11 14.23 14.61
CA ASN A 208 -6.16 15.22 14.38
C ASN A 208 -5.71 16.40 13.50
N PHE A 209 -5.10 16.08 12.36
CA PHE A 209 -4.63 17.09 11.41
C PHE A 209 -5.80 17.94 10.92
N LEU A 210 -5.73 19.24 11.13
CA LEU A 210 -6.79 20.22 10.81
C LEU A 210 -8.17 19.91 11.42
N GLY A 211 -8.29 19.03 12.40
CA GLY A 211 -9.57 18.62 12.97
C GLY A 211 -10.37 17.62 12.10
N ILE A 212 -9.79 17.09 11.02
CA ILE A 212 -10.48 16.23 10.06
C ILE A 212 -10.07 14.75 10.12
N GLY A 213 -9.07 14.40 10.91
CA GLY A 213 -8.59 13.02 11.08
C GLY A 213 -7.09 12.92 11.26
N SER A 214 -6.58 11.70 11.33
CA SER A 214 -5.14 11.43 11.51
C SER A 214 -4.42 11.24 10.18
N ALA A 215 -3.26 11.89 10.03
CA ALA A 215 -2.43 11.76 8.84
C ALA A 215 -1.18 10.91 9.14
N PHE A 216 -1.02 9.80 8.42
CA PHE A 216 0.13 8.91 8.51
C PHE A 216 1.18 9.31 7.48
N VAL A 217 2.42 9.44 7.93
CA VAL A 217 3.55 9.89 7.11
C VAL A 217 4.44 8.70 6.77
N HIS A 218 4.69 8.46 5.48
CA HIS A 218 5.56 7.39 5.04
C HIS A 218 6.41 7.77 3.81
N PRO A 219 7.73 7.50 3.83
CA PRO A 219 8.63 7.87 2.73
C PRO A 219 8.43 7.05 1.43
N GLY A 220 7.68 5.95 1.49
CA GLY A 220 7.36 5.12 0.32
C GLY A 220 6.15 5.61 -0.48
N LEU A 221 5.47 6.66 -0.03
CA LEU A 221 4.40 7.31 -0.80
C LEU A 221 4.99 8.29 -1.80
N LYS A 222 4.31 8.45 -2.93
CA LYS A 222 4.74 9.37 -3.96
C LYS A 222 4.57 10.82 -3.47
N ALA A 223 5.64 11.60 -3.55
CA ALA A 223 5.58 13.03 -3.27
C ALA A 223 4.63 13.76 -4.24
N GLY A 224 4.01 14.82 -3.77
CA GLY A 224 3.00 15.56 -4.53
C GLY A 224 1.62 14.88 -4.55
N GLN A 225 1.41 13.84 -3.74
CA GLN A 225 0.12 13.15 -3.63
C GLN A 225 -0.26 12.88 -2.18
N VAL A 226 -1.53 13.03 -1.89
CA VAL A 226 -2.16 12.60 -0.64
C VAL A 226 -3.17 11.51 -0.93
N ALA A 227 -3.21 10.48 -0.13
CA ALA A 227 -4.27 9.49 -0.18
C ALA A 227 -5.13 9.59 1.08
N GLY A 228 -6.42 9.45 0.94
CA GLY A 228 -7.37 9.39 2.06
C GLY A 228 -8.35 8.25 1.90
N THR A 229 -8.73 7.66 3.00
CA THR A 229 -9.78 6.64 3.05
C THR A 229 -10.44 6.67 4.43
N VAL A 230 -11.28 5.71 4.72
CA VAL A 230 -11.91 5.52 6.03
C VAL A 230 -11.45 4.20 6.63
N VAL A 231 -11.43 4.14 7.95
CA VAL A 231 -11.03 2.93 8.71
C VAL A 231 -11.83 1.72 8.26
N GLU A 232 -13.12 1.90 8.07
CA GLU A 232 -14.10 0.86 7.73
C GLU A 232 -13.88 0.26 6.34
N ASN A 233 -13.18 0.99 5.47
CA ASN A 233 -12.85 0.53 4.11
C ASN A 233 -11.62 -0.36 4.04
N LEU A 234 -10.81 -0.42 5.08
CA LEU A 234 -9.54 -1.15 5.09
C LEU A 234 -9.66 -2.51 5.75
N ASN A 235 -9.47 -3.54 4.97
CA ASN A 235 -9.50 -4.92 5.40
C ASN A 235 -8.16 -5.62 5.13
N GLY A 236 -7.89 -6.66 5.89
CA GLY A 236 -6.74 -7.52 5.69
C GLY A 236 -7.08 -8.97 5.94
N ALA A 237 -6.35 -9.85 5.29
CA ALA A 237 -6.43 -11.27 5.55
C ALA A 237 -5.03 -11.85 5.78
N TYR A 238 -4.95 -12.88 6.61
CA TYR A 238 -3.69 -13.56 6.89
C TYR A 238 -3.87 -15.08 7.01
N VAL A 239 -2.82 -15.82 6.71
CA VAL A 239 -2.79 -17.27 6.95
C VAL A 239 -2.29 -17.51 8.37
N PRO A 240 -3.10 -18.11 9.27
CA PRO A 240 -2.66 -18.43 10.63
C PRO A 240 -1.46 -19.38 10.60
N ALA A 241 -0.43 -19.05 11.36
CA ALA A 241 0.74 -19.90 11.56
C ALA A 241 0.56 -20.89 12.72
N THR A 242 -0.58 -20.82 13.42
CA THR A 242 -0.94 -21.72 14.54
C THR A 242 -2.06 -22.65 14.13
N GLY A 243 -1.91 -23.91 14.49
CA GLY A 243 -2.92 -24.94 14.24
C GLY A 243 -3.00 -25.37 12.77
N GLY A 244 -3.38 -26.62 12.56
CA GLY A 244 -3.54 -27.22 11.24
C GLY A 244 -2.28 -27.85 10.67
N ASP A 245 -2.46 -28.55 9.56
CA ASP A 245 -1.46 -29.44 8.94
C ASP A 245 -0.12 -28.75 8.63
N LEU A 246 -0.14 -27.45 8.32
CA LEU A 246 1.08 -26.69 8.01
C LEU A 246 1.95 -26.50 9.26
N ALA A 247 1.35 -26.14 10.37
CA ALA A 247 2.05 -25.94 11.63
C ALA A 247 2.65 -27.25 12.13
N ASP A 248 1.88 -28.33 12.05
CA ASP A 248 2.32 -29.66 12.48
C ASP A 248 3.39 -30.25 11.56
N ALA A 249 3.27 -30.06 10.22
CA ALA A 249 4.23 -30.59 9.25
C ALA A 249 5.62 -29.94 9.33
N PHE A 250 5.68 -28.66 9.72
CA PHE A 250 6.93 -27.90 9.81
C PHE A 250 7.38 -27.62 11.24
N ASP A 251 6.70 -28.14 12.25
CA ASP A 251 6.97 -27.87 13.67
C ASP A 251 7.13 -26.36 13.93
N LEU A 252 6.09 -25.61 13.50
CA LEU A 252 6.12 -24.17 13.57
C LEU A 252 5.91 -23.65 14.99
N THR A 253 6.81 -22.80 15.43
CA THR A 253 6.58 -21.96 16.59
C THR A 253 6.00 -20.64 16.11
N ALA A 254 4.80 -20.33 16.57
CA ALA A 254 4.11 -19.10 16.18
C ALA A 254 4.16 -18.05 17.30
N ASP A 255 3.99 -16.79 16.93
CA ASP A 255 3.79 -15.69 17.85
C ASP A 255 2.38 -15.71 18.47
N GLU A 256 2.13 -14.87 19.48
CA GLU A 256 0.83 -14.77 20.15
C GLU A 256 -0.32 -14.39 19.21
N SER A 257 -0.03 -13.65 18.13
CA SER A 257 -1.03 -13.26 17.13
C SER A 257 -1.33 -14.34 16.10
N GLY A 258 -0.50 -15.36 15.99
CA GLY A 258 -0.60 -16.42 14.99
C GLY A 258 -0.29 -15.94 13.55
N LEU A 259 0.26 -14.75 13.37
CA LEU A 259 0.59 -14.17 12.07
C LEU A 259 1.88 -14.70 11.48
N VAL A 260 2.83 -15.05 12.34
CA VAL A 260 4.17 -15.47 11.95
C VAL A 260 4.49 -16.80 12.57
N GLY A 261 4.88 -17.76 11.74
CA GLY A 261 5.41 -19.04 12.16
C GLY A 261 6.88 -19.16 11.80
N VAL A 262 7.69 -19.66 12.73
CA VAL A 262 9.13 -19.83 12.53
C VAL A 262 9.54 -21.23 12.93
N THR A 263 10.43 -21.82 12.14
CA THR A 263 11.09 -23.08 12.50
C THR A 263 12.57 -23.04 12.17
N HIS A 264 13.36 -23.78 12.94
CA HIS A 264 14.81 -23.92 12.77
C HIS A 264 15.16 -25.40 12.61
N HIS A 265 15.71 -25.75 11.46
CA HIS A 265 16.11 -27.12 11.18
C HIS A 265 17.61 -27.20 10.87
N PRO A 266 18.35 -28.13 11.51
CA PRO A 266 19.71 -28.43 11.12
C PRO A 266 19.71 -29.17 9.78
N LYS A 267 20.46 -28.67 8.81
CA LYS A 267 20.64 -29.27 7.50
C LYS A 267 21.99 -29.96 7.44
N THR A 268 21.98 -31.26 7.61
CA THR A 268 23.22 -32.06 7.76
C THR A 268 24.05 -32.16 6.49
N GLY A 269 23.43 -32.04 5.31
CA GLY A 269 24.10 -32.19 4.01
C GLY A 269 25.13 -31.09 3.70
N ASN A 270 24.94 -29.90 4.24
CA ASN A 270 25.85 -28.74 4.08
C ASN A 270 26.26 -28.10 5.41
N ALA A 271 26.05 -28.82 6.51
CA ALA A 271 26.43 -28.37 7.86
C ALA A 271 25.93 -26.94 8.17
N SER A 272 24.64 -26.69 7.98
CA SER A 272 24.00 -25.40 8.19
C SER A 272 22.72 -25.52 9.03
N ILE A 273 22.21 -24.37 9.49
CA ILE A 273 20.89 -24.26 10.12
C ILE A 273 20.00 -23.44 9.20
N ASP A 274 18.90 -24.04 8.78
CA ASP A 274 17.86 -23.39 8.03
C ASP A 274 16.85 -22.73 9.00
N THR A 275 16.57 -21.45 8.81
CA THR A 275 15.47 -20.75 9.46
C THR A 275 14.39 -20.50 8.41
N LEU A 276 13.24 -21.12 8.56
CA LEU A 276 12.08 -20.96 7.69
C LEU A 276 11.01 -20.13 8.41
N ILE A 277 10.51 -19.11 7.73
CA ILE A 277 9.48 -18.22 8.25
C ILE A 277 8.29 -18.23 7.31
N PHE A 278 7.11 -18.42 7.88
CA PHE A 278 5.84 -18.21 7.20
C PHE A 278 5.22 -16.91 7.68
N CYS A 279 4.93 -16.01 6.75
CA CYS A 279 4.24 -14.76 7.03
C CYS A 279 3.42 -14.38 5.80
N SER A 280 2.12 -14.57 5.87
CA SER A 280 1.19 -14.32 4.77
C SER A 280 0.15 -13.30 5.20
N VAL A 281 0.26 -12.12 4.66
CA VAL A 281 -0.67 -11.01 4.94
C VAL A 281 -1.00 -10.32 3.62
N VAL A 282 -2.26 -10.04 3.40
CA VAL A 282 -2.75 -9.22 2.29
C VAL A 282 -3.65 -8.13 2.84
N PHE A 283 -3.53 -6.93 2.29
CA PHE A 283 -4.38 -5.79 2.61
C PHE A 283 -5.22 -5.44 1.40
N TYR A 284 -6.45 -5.03 1.63
CA TYR A 284 -7.34 -4.61 0.55
C TYR A 284 -8.40 -3.64 1.07
N PRO A 285 -8.73 -2.61 0.29
CA PRO A 285 -9.92 -1.81 0.56
C PRO A 285 -11.16 -2.58 0.09
N GLU A 286 -12.28 -2.45 0.79
CA GLU A 286 -13.55 -2.99 0.32
C GLU A 286 -13.99 -2.28 -0.95
N TYR A 287 -13.92 -0.96 -0.95
CA TYR A 287 -14.19 -0.10 -2.11
C TYR A 287 -12.90 0.57 -2.56
N ILE A 288 -12.42 0.25 -3.76
CA ILE A 288 -11.17 0.83 -4.28
C ILE A 288 -11.36 2.32 -4.63
N ASP A 289 -12.55 2.71 -5.05
CA ASP A 289 -12.97 4.09 -5.28
C ASP A 289 -13.21 4.87 -3.97
N GLY A 290 -13.27 4.17 -2.84
CA GLY A 290 -13.26 4.74 -1.49
C GLY A 290 -11.87 5.08 -0.95
N VAL A 291 -10.82 4.76 -1.71
CA VAL A 291 -9.46 5.29 -1.49
C VAL A 291 -9.24 6.44 -2.45
N ILE A 292 -9.27 7.64 -1.93
CA ILE A 292 -9.25 8.89 -2.70
C ILE A 292 -7.85 9.43 -2.77
N ILE A 293 -7.38 9.72 -4.00
CA ILE A 293 -6.06 10.30 -4.26
C ILE A 293 -6.24 11.78 -4.62
N GLY A 294 -5.60 12.66 -3.86
CA GLY A 294 -5.49 14.09 -4.14
C GLY A 294 -4.09 14.46 -4.58
N LYS A 295 -3.94 15.44 -5.45
CA LYS A 295 -2.64 16.00 -5.88
C LYS A 295 -2.33 17.25 -5.05
N ILE A 296 -1.03 17.43 -4.73
CA ILE A 296 -0.50 18.68 -4.17
C ILE A 296 0.17 19.43 -5.31
N GLY A 297 -0.24 20.65 -5.56
CA GLY A 297 0.20 21.49 -6.65
C GLY A 297 -0.97 22.31 -7.19
N GLU A 298 -0.74 23.17 -8.12
CA GLU A 298 -1.82 23.77 -8.88
C GLU A 298 -2.62 22.65 -9.53
N ALA A 299 -3.95 22.77 -9.51
CA ALA A 299 -4.76 21.90 -10.35
C ALA A 299 -4.11 21.95 -11.73
N GLU A 300 -3.74 20.81 -12.30
CA GLU A 300 -3.69 20.75 -13.76
C GLU A 300 -5.09 21.22 -14.12
N GLY A 301 -5.20 22.48 -14.61
CA GLY A 301 -6.46 22.96 -15.16
C GLY A 301 -6.89 21.85 -16.09
N ASP A 302 -8.16 21.47 -16.03
CA ASP A 302 -8.73 20.77 -17.16
C ASP A 302 -8.04 21.40 -18.36
N ASP A 303 -7.37 20.59 -19.15
CA ASP A 303 -6.71 20.99 -20.36
C ASP A 303 -7.77 21.63 -21.30
N GLU A 304 -8.27 22.77 -20.86
CA GLU A 304 -8.69 23.83 -21.75
C GLU A 304 -7.37 24.22 -22.38
N GLY A 305 -7.16 23.55 -23.53
CA GLY A 305 -5.96 23.40 -24.28
C GLY A 305 -5.00 24.54 -24.00
N ASP A 306 -3.75 24.21 -23.72
CA ASP A 306 -2.67 25.16 -23.70
C ASP A 306 -3.04 26.24 -24.75
N GLU A 307 -3.72 27.28 -24.26
CA GLU A 307 -3.82 28.52 -25.04
C GLU A 307 -2.41 29.06 -25.02
N THR A 308 -1.54 28.39 -25.78
CA THR A 308 -0.42 29.08 -26.39
C THR A 308 -1.07 30.25 -27.05
N GLU A 309 -0.87 31.44 -26.47
CA GLU A 309 -1.49 32.68 -26.90
C GLU A 309 -1.19 32.81 -28.39
N THR A 310 -2.13 32.35 -29.21
CA THR A 310 -1.96 32.33 -30.68
C THR A 310 -1.89 33.77 -31.11
N THR A 311 -0.68 34.21 -31.43
CA THR A 311 -0.45 35.56 -31.85
C THR A 311 -0.81 35.70 -33.34
N TYR A 312 -1.73 36.56 -33.67
CA TYR A 312 -2.14 36.81 -35.05
C TYR A 312 -1.38 38.01 -35.59
N THR A 313 -0.58 37.75 -36.60
CA THR A 313 0.23 38.80 -37.26
C THR A 313 -0.34 39.14 -38.65
N ALA A 314 -0.54 40.41 -38.93
CA ALA A 314 -1.05 40.85 -40.22
C ALA A 314 -0.08 40.47 -41.36
N VAL A 315 -0.62 39.94 -42.45
CA VAL A 315 0.15 39.58 -43.66
C VAL A 315 0.45 40.83 -44.46
N GLU A 316 1.75 41.14 -44.59
CA GLU A 316 2.20 42.26 -45.45
C GLU A 316 2.17 41.81 -46.92
N ASN A 317 1.49 42.61 -47.78
CA ASN A 317 1.35 42.34 -49.21
C ASN A 317 0.79 40.94 -49.54
N PRO A 318 -0.43 40.61 -49.10
CA PRO A 318 -1.03 39.29 -49.31
C PRO A 318 -1.14 38.98 -50.82
N THR A 319 -0.72 37.79 -51.23
CA THR A 319 -0.80 37.29 -52.60
C THR A 319 -1.14 35.79 -52.57
N GLY A 320 -1.88 35.32 -53.58
CA GLY A 320 -2.27 33.89 -53.67
C GLY A 320 -3.68 33.60 -53.18
N ASN A 321 -3.92 32.38 -52.75
CA ASN A 321 -5.21 31.93 -52.22
C ASN A 321 -5.21 31.96 -50.69
N PRO A 322 -5.90 32.90 -50.03
CA PRO A 322 -5.88 33.03 -48.56
C PRO A 322 -6.39 31.76 -47.80
N THR A 323 -7.40 31.07 -48.34
CA THR A 323 -7.94 29.84 -47.74
C THR A 323 -6.93 28.70 -47.78
N GLU A 324 -6.21 28.50 -48.91
CA GLU A 324 -5.18 27.48 -49.04
C GLU A 324 -3.96 27.74 -48.15
N GLN A 325 -3.71 29.02 -47.82
CA GLN A 325 -2.60 29.45 -46.98
C GLN A 325 -2.98 29.44 -45.48
N GLY A 326 -4.23 29.15 -45.15
CA GLY A 326 -4.70 29.07 -43.77
C GLY A 326 -4.69 30.44 -43.05
N TRP A 327 -5.00 31.53 -43.78
CA TRP A 327 -5.05 32.86 -43.21
C TRP A 327 -6.37 33.14 -42.51
N TYR A 328 -6.34 34.05 -41.57
CA TYR A 328 -7.47 34.48 -40.77
C TYR A 328 -7.89 35.89 -41.13
N GLU A 329 -9.14 36.21 -40.89
CA GLU A 329 -9.69 37.55 -40.93
C GLU A 329 -10.29 37.92 -39.57
N LEU A 330 -10.29 39.20 -39.24
CA LEU A 330 -10.89 39.71 -38.02
C LEU A 330 -12.36 40.05 -38.28
N VAL A 331 -13.27 39.26 -37.71
CA VAL A 331 -14.72 39.47 -37.82
C VAL A 331 -15.28 39.65 -36.41
N ASP A 332 -15.97 40.75 -36.16
CA ASP A 332 -16.59 41.07 -34.86
C ASP A 332 -15.65 40.95 -33.64
N SER A 333 -14.36 41.29 -33.83
CA SER A 333 -13.25 41.20 -32.85
C SER A 333 -12.73 39.77 -32.61
N GLU A 334 -13.08 38.79 -33.42
CA GLU A 334 -12.54 37.44 -33.39
C GLU A 334 -11.77 37.12 -34.68
N TYR A 335 -10.68 36.33 -34.58
CA TYR A 335 -9.94 35.85 -35.73
C TYR A 335 -10.56 34.55 -36.26
N VAL A 336 -11.13 34.64 -37.47
CA VAL A 336 -11.81 33.51 -38.13
C VAL A 336 -11.04 33.11 -39.37
N LEU A 337 -10.90 31.82 -39.65
CA LEU A 337 -10.25 31.31 -40.86
C LEU A 337 -11.01 31.85 -42.08
N THR A 338 -10.29 32.52 -43.01
CA THR A 338 -10.95 33.15 -44.15
C THR A 338 -11.42 32.13 -45.19
N GLU A 339 -12.57 32.36 -45.78
CA GLU A 339 -13.11 31.59 -46.90
C GLU A 339 -12.71 32.18 -48.27
N ASP A 340 -11.97 33.29 -48.30
CA ASP A 340 -11.54 33.95 -49.53
C ASP A 340 -10.59 33.06 -50.34
N THR A 341 -10.90 32.78 -51.58
CA THR A 341 -10.03 32.05 -52.53
C THR A 341 -9.10 32.94 -53.31
N THR A 342 -9.29 34.26 -53.25
CA THR A 342 -8.46 35.30 -53.85
C THR A 342 -8.32 36.49 -52.89
N VAL A 343 -7.17 37.17 -52.91
CA VAL A 343 -6.95 38.35 -52.08
C VAL A 343 -7.93 39.46 -52.45
N THR A 344 -8.73 39.90 -51.47
CA THR A 344 -9.70 41.00 -51.66
C THR A 344 -9.06 42.33 -51.32
N SER A 345 -9.15 43.28 -52.24
CA SER A 345 -8.60 44.63 -52.06
C SER A 345 -9.21 45.35 -50.88
N GLY A 346 -8.35 45.82 -49.95
CA GLY A 346 -8.77 46.52 -48.72
C GLY A 346 -9.08 45.65 -47.53
N LYS A 347 -8.92 44.32 -47.63
CA LYS A 347 -9.07 43.35 -46.54
C LYS A 347 -7.70 43.03 -45.95
N THR A 348 -7.62 42.93 -44.63
CA THR A 348 -6.40 42.51 -43.92
C THR A 348 -6.52 41.05 -43.53
N TYR A 349 -5.50 40.27 -43.85
CA TYR A 349 -5.39 38.87 -43.49
C TYR A 349 -4.34 38.69 -42.37
N TYR A 350 -4.49 37.66 -41.56
CA TYR A 350 -3.60 37.38 -40.43
C TYR A 350 -3.12 35.94 -40.48
N VAL A 351 -1.89 35.73 -40.01
CA VAL A 351 -1.30 34.38 -39.80
C VAL A 351 -1.20 34.15 -38.34
N ALA A 352 -1.67 32.97 -37.91
CA ALA A 352 -1.52 32.49 -36.55
C ALA A 352 -0.12 31.94 -36.35
N SER A 353 0.57 32.33 -35.26
CA SER A 353 1.79 31.74 -34.75
C SER A 353 1.58 31.32 -33.31
N VAL A 354 1.95 30.05 -33.00
CA VAL A 354 1.86 29.43 -31.66
C VAL A 354 3.15 29.72 -30.91
#